data_6c61737b098d7b4979a8385601f4496b
#
_entry.id   6c61737b098d7b4979a8385601f4496b
#
_cell.length_a   1.000
_cell.length_b   1.000
_cell.length_c   1.000
_cell.angle_alpha   90.00
_cell.angle_beta   90.00
_cell.angle_gamma   90.00
#
_symmetry.space_group_name_H-M   'P 1'
#
loop_
_entity.id
_entity.type
_entity.pdbx_description
1 polymer ?
#
loop_
_entity_poly.entity_id
_entity_poly.type
_entity_poly.pdbx_seq_one_letter_code
_entity_poly.pdbx_strand_id
1 'polypeptide(L)'
;MKALEVRKFLTELNDVDFRYLNIQLSMARDARNLIQEFNLSKEKFCELLEISPREYQKYINGGFNYDIKKMAIMQCVCVQLRTEQAKKEAETNLTGIAK
;
A
#
# COMPACT_ATOMS: atom_id res chain seq x y z
N MET A 1 -10.76 -14.69 -20.93
CA MET A 1 -12.07 -14.83 -20.26
C MET A 1 -13.04 -13.81 -20.84
N LYS A 2 -14.23 -14.22 -21.11
CA LYS A 2 -15.26 -13.33 -21.65
C LYS A 2 -15.82 -12.45 -20.53
N ALA A 3 -16.19 -11.21 -20.85
CA ALA A 3 -16.74 -10.27 -19.88
C ALA A 3 -17.96 -10.83 -19.13
N LEU A 4 -18.79 -11.61 -19.81
CA LEU A 4 -19.97 -12.23 -19.21
C LEU A 4 -19.60 -13.24 -18.12
N GLU A 5 -18.51 -13.99 -18.31
CA GLU A 5 -18.02 -14.95 -17.32
C GLU A 5 -17.47 -14.25 -16.08
N VAL A 6 -16.79 -13.12 -16.26
CA VAL A 6 -16.30 -12.31 -15.15
C VAL A 6 -17.46 -11.79 -14.31
N ARG A 7 -18.51 -11.27 -14.96
CA ARG A 7 -19.70 -10.79 -14.25
C ARG A 7 -20.38 -11.90 -13.48
N LYS A 8 -20.50 -13.07 -14.07
CA LYS A 8 -21.10 -14.23 -13.41
C LYS A 8 -20.29 -14.63 -12.18
N PHE A 9 -18.96 -14.65 -12.29
CA PHE A 9 -18.08 -14.96 -11.18
C PHE A 9 -18.27 -13.95 -10.04
N LEU A 10 -18.30 -12.66 -10.36
CA LEU A 10 -18.46 -11.61 -9.35
C LEU A 10 -19.82 -11.67 -8.66
N THR A 11 -20.87 -12.04 -9.37
CA THR A 11 -22.21 -12.16 -8.75
C THR A 11 -22.34 -13.40 -7.88
N GLU A 12 -21.51 -14.41 -8.09
CA GLU A 12 -21.50 -15.63 -7.27
C GLU A 12 -20.72 -15.45 -5.97
N LEU A 13 -19.86 -14.42 -5.87
CA LEU A 13 -19.14 -14.12 -4.64
C LEU A 13 -20.11 -13.54 -3.60
N ASN A 14 -19.96 -13.97 -2.34
CA ASN A 14 -20.72 -13.35 -1.25
C ASN A 14 -20.06 -12.00 -0.88
N ASP A 15 -20.76 -11.20 -0.09
CA ASP A 15 -20.29 -9.86 0.28
C ASP A 15 -18.95 -9.88 1.01
N VAL A 16 -18.72 -10.88 1.85
CA VAL A 16 -17.47 -11.00 2.61
C VAL A 16 -16.29 -11.27 1.67
N ASP A 17 -16.46 -12.23 0.73
CA ASP A 17 -15.42 -12.57 -0.23
C ASP A 17 -15.09 -11.39 -1.15
N PHE A 18 -16.12 -10.65 -1.57
CA PHE A 18 -15.94 -9.47 -2.41
C PHE A 18 -15.18 -8.37 -1.69
N ARG A 19 -15.51 -8.11 -0.42
CA ARG A 19 -14.81 -7.13 0.40
C ARG A 19 -13.37 -7.54 0.65
N TYR A 20 -13.13 -8.81 0.90
CA TYR A 20 -11.77 -9.33 1.10
C TYR A 20 -10.93 -9.14 -0.16
N LEU A 21 -11.48 -9.45 -1.32
CA LEU A 21 -10.79 -9.23 -2.59
C LEU A 21 -10.46 -7.76 -2.80
N ASN A 22 -11.39 -6.86 -2.49
CA ASN A 22 -11.16 -5.42 -2.58
C ASN A 22 -10.04 -4.95 -1.67
N ILE A 23 -9.97 -5.48 -0.44
CA ILE A 23 -8.89 -5.16 0.50
C ILE A 23 -7.55 -5.59 -0.08
N GLN A 24 -7.46 -6.82 -0.62
CA GLN A 24 -6.22 -7.33 -1.20
C GLN A 24 -5.74 -6.45 -2.36
N LEU A 25 -6.63 -6.09 -3.27
CA LEU A 25 -6.30 -5.26 -4.42
C LEU A 25 -5.90 -3.84 -4.00
N SER A 26 -6.62 -3.28 -3.04
CA SER A 26 -6.35 -1.95 -2.51
C SER A 26 -5.00 -1.88 -1.81
N MET A 27 -4.69 -2.85 -0.96
CA MET A 27 -3.43 -2.92 -0.23
C MET A 27 -2.24 -3.07 -1.18
N ALA A 28 -2.37 -3.93 -2.19
CA ALA A 28 -1.31 -4.12 -3.19
C ALA A 28 -1.06 -2.83 -3.99
N ARG A 29 -2.13 -2.16 -4.40
CA ARG A 29 -2.03 -0.90 -5.14
C ARG A 29 -1.37 0.18 -4.28
N ASP A 30 -1.80 0.32 -3.02
CA ASP A 30 -1.25 1.32 -2.12
C ASP A 30 0.23 1.05 -1.84
N ALA A 31 0.61 -0.23 -1.71
CA ALA A 31 2.01 -0.61 -1.54
C ALA A 31 2.87 -0.18 -2.74
N ARG A 32 2.40 -0.48 -3.95
CA ARG A 32 3.13 -0.09 -5.17
C ARG A 32 3.23 1.42 -5.30
N ASN A 33 2.15 2.13 -5.00
CA ASN A 33 2.14 3.59 -5.03
C ASN A 33 3.12 4.20 -4.03
N LEU A 34 3.17 3.64 -2.83
CA LEU A 34 4.07 4.09 -1.77
C LEU A 34 5.54 3.90 -2.18
N ILE A 35 5.85 2.73 -2.72
CA ILE A 35 7.21 2.44 -3.20
C ILE A 35 7.61 3.44 -4.28
N GLN A 36 6.74 3.72 -5.22
CA GLN A 36 7.01 4.64 -6.32
C GLN A 36 7.12 6.09 -5.84
N GLU A 37 6.18 6.52 -5.01
CA GLU A 37 6.12 7.90 -4.51
C GLU A 37 7.35 8.28 -3.68
N PHE A 38 7.81 7.38 -2.83
CA PHE A 38 8.94 7.63 -1.92
C PHE A 38 10.23 6.94 -2.34
N ASN A 39 10.24 6.31 -3.51
CA ASN A 39 11.40 5.62 -4.06
C ASN A 39 12.02 4.64 -3.06
N LEU A 40 11.19 3.80 -2.47
CA LEU A 40 11.61 2.87 -1.43
C LEU A 40 12.31 1.64 -2.02
N SER A 41 13.42 1.24 -1.41
CA SER A 41 14.04 -0.03 -1.73
C SER A 41 13.21 -1.18 -1.14
N LYS A 42 13.43 -2.38 -1.66
CA LYS A 42 12.76 -3.57 -1.12
C LYS A 42 13.03 -3.73 0.37
N GLU A 43 14.28 -3.55 0.77
CA GLU A 43 14.71 -3.68 2.16
C GLU A 43 14.02 -2.65 3.05
N LYS A 44 13.98 -1.39 2.59
CA LYS A 44 13.34 -0.32 3.34
C LYS A 44 11.83 -0.54 3.46
N PHE A 45 11.19 -0.95 2.37
CA PHE A 45 9.76 -1.26 2.39
C PHE A 45 9.45 -2.38 3.39
N CYS A 46 10.21 -3.48 3.34
CA CYS A 46 10.01 -4.61 4.25
C CYS A 46 10.20 -4.19 5.72
N GLU A 47 11.20 -3.37 5.99
CA GLU A 47 11.45 -2.85 7.34
C GLU A 47 10.27 -2.01 7.84
N LEU A 48 9.80 -1.08 7.02
CA LEU A 48 8.69 -0.19 7.38
C LEU A 48 7.39 -0.95 7.60
N LEU A 49 7.08 -1.90 6.74
CA LEU A 49 5.83 -2.65 6.80
C LEU A 49 5.90 -3.87 7.72
N GLU A 50 7.05 -4.13 8.33
CA GLU A 50 7.28 -5.26 9.23
C GLU A 50 6.95 -6.60 8.56
N ILE A 51 7.43 -6.77 7.32
CA ILE A 51 7.31 -8.01 6.56
C ILE A 51 8.68 -8.54 6.21
N SER A 52 8.78 -9.84 5.94
CA SER A 52 10.02 -10.46 5.51
C SER A 52 10.26 -10.22 4.01
N PRO A 53 11.52 -10.31 3.55
CA PRO A 53 11.80 -10.23 2.11
C PRO A 53 11.07 -11.29 1.27
N ARG A 54 10.77 -12.44 1.86
CA ARG A 54 10.01 -13.50 1.20
C ARG A 54 8.56 -13.10 0.94
N GLU A 55 8.01 -12.26 1.81
CA GLU A 55 6.63 -11.79 1.73
C GLU A 55 6.46 -10.60 0.79
N TYR A 56 7.54 -9.93 0.43
CA TYR A 56 7.50 -8.70 -0.36
C TYR A 56 6.72 -8.87 -1.66
N GLN A 57 7.04 -9.89 -2.43
CA GLN A 57 6.40 -10.11 -3.73
C GLN A 57 4.89 -10.36 -3.58
N LYS A 58 4.51 -11.16 -2.59
CA LYS A 58 3.09 -11.41 -2.29
C LYS A 58 2.39 -10.13 -1.86
N TYR A 59 3.07 -9.32 -1.05
CA TYR A 59 2.49 -8.07 -0.52
C TYR A 59 2.15 -7.10 -1.65
N ILE A 60 3.05 -6.90 -2.60
CA ILE A 60 2.82 -5.96 -3.71
C ILE A 60 1.92 -6.51 -4.81
N ASN A 61 1.66 -7.82 -4.81
CA ASN A 61 0.83 -8.47 -5.82
C ASN A 61 -0.57 -8.86 -5.32
N GLY A 62 -0.87 -8.64 -4.03
CA GLY A 62 -2.18 -8.93 -3.48
C GLY A 62 -2.34 -10.33 -2.91
N GLY A 63 -1.29 -11.16 -2.92
CA GLY A 63 -1.33 -12.52 -2.39
C GLY A 63 -0.96 -12.64 -0.92
N PHE A 64 -0.72 -11.51 -0.25
CA PHE A 64 -0.36 -11.48 1.16
C PHE A 64 -1.62 -11.54 2.04
N ASN A 65 -1.48 -12.06 3.25
CA ASN A 65 -2.56 -12.08 4.22
C ASN A 65 -2.59 -10.75 4.98
N TYR A 66 -3.38 -9.79 4.47
CA TYR A 66 -3.51 -8.46 5.06
C TYR A 66 -4.52 -8.50 6.21
N ASP A 67 -4.06 -8.85 7.41
CA ASP A 67 -4.92 -8.78 8.59
C ASP A 67 -5.07 -7.33 9.08
N ILE A 68 -5.88 -7.14 10.11
CA ILE A 68 -6.17 -5.80 10.64
C ILE A 68 -4.89 -5.09 11.10
N LYS A 69 -3.98 -5.82 11.74
CA LYS A 69 -2.71 -5.27 12.20
C LYS A 69 -1.85 -4.80 11.02
N LYS A 70 -1.76 -5.60 9.96
CA LYS A 70 -0.99 -5.24 8.76
C LYS A 70 -1.59 -4.04 8.05
N MET A 71 -2.92 -3.95 7.99
CA MET A 71 -3.58 -2.77 7.41
C MET A 71 -3.30 -1.52 8.24
N ALA A 72 -3.32 -1.63 9.56
CA ALA A 72 -3.02 -0.51 10.45
C ALA A 72 -1.57 -0.04 10.28
N ILE A 73 -0.62 -0.97 10.17
CA ILE A 73 0.79 -0.63 9.92
C ILE A 73 0.94 0.14 8.61
N MET A 74 0.28 -0.32 7.55
CA MET A 74 0.32 0.38 6.25
C MET A 74 -0.17 1.81 6.38
N GLN A 75 -1.28 2.04 7.08
CA GLN A 75 -1.81 3.39 7.27
C GLN A 75 -0.85 4.26 8.07
N CYS A 76 -0.27 3.73 9.13
CA CYS A 76 0.72 4.45 9.93
C CYS A 76 1.93 4.84 9.10
N VAL A 77 2.45 3.93 8.29
CA VAL A 77 3.59 4.19 7.41
C VAL A 77 3.27 5.29 6.39
N CYS A 78 2.09 5.22 5.76
CA CYS A 78 1.67 6.24 4.80
C CYS A 78 1.63 7.63 5.45
N VAL A 79 1.02 7.74 6.62
CA VAL A 79 0.94 9.01 7.34
C VAL A 79 2.33 9.51 7.72
N GLN A 80 3.18 8.63 8.25
CA GLN A 80 4.54 8.97 8.66
C GLN A 80 5.37 9.51 7.50
N LEU A 81 5.40 8.81 6.38
CA LEU A 81 6.19 9.23 5.22
C LEU A 81 5.70 10.55 4.63
N ARG A 82 4.39 10.73 4.54
CA ARG A 82 3.80 11.97 4.02
C ARG A 82 4.05 13.15 4.97
N THR A 83 3.99 12.91 6.28
CA THR A 83 4.28 13.92 7.28
C THR A 83 5.75 14.35 7.22
N GLU A 84 6.67 13.40 7.11
CA GLU A 84 8.09 13.70 6.98
C GLU A 84 8.39 14.49 5.72
N GLN A 85 7.76 14.11 4.59
CA GLN A 85 7.91 14.83 3.33
C GLN A 85 7.40 16.26 3.45
N ALA A 86 6.23 16.46 4.06
CA ALA A 86 5.65 17.78 4.26
C ALA A 86 6.55 18.67 5.12
N LYS A 87 7.18 18.11 6.17
CA LYS A 87 8.14 18.82 7.00
C LYS A 87 9.36 19.25 6.21
N LYS A 88 9.91 18.36 5.38
CA LYS A 88 11.06 18.68 4.54
C LYS A 88 10.75 19.79 3.54
N GLU A 89 9.58 19.73 2.91
CA GLU A 89 9.14 20.77 1.99
C GLU A 89 8.96 22.12 2.69
N ALA A 90 8.36 22.12 3.88
CA ALA A 90 8.17 23.33 4.67
C ALA A 90 9.51 23.94 5.08
N GLU A 91 10.47 23.12 5.52
CA GLU A 91 11.81 23.58 5.88
C GLU A 91 12.55 24.16 4.66
N THR A 92 12.43 23.50 3.52
CA THR A 92 13.03 23.99 2.27
C THR A 92 12.42 25.32 1.84
N ASN A 93 11.11 25.45 1.94
CA ASN A 93 10.41 26.68 1.57
C ASN A 93 10.80 27.84 2.51
N LEU A 94 10.90 27.57 3.83
CA LEU A 94 11.33 28.57 4.78
C LEU A 94 12.76 29.02 4.53
N THR A 95 13.65 28.07 4.24
CA THR A 95 15.06 28.39 3.92
C THR A 95 15.13 29.21 2.64
N GLY A 96 14.32 28.86 1.64
CA GLY A 96 14.25 29.62 0.38
C GLY A 96 13.76 31.05 0.58
N ILE A 97 12.77 31.25 1.45
CA ILE A 97 12.22 32.57 1.74
C ILE A 97 13.22 33.43 2.50
N ALA A 98 13.99 32.81 3.41
CA ALA A 98 14.99 33.51 4.21
C ALA A 98 16.18 34.03 3.38
N LYS A 99 16.33 33.54 2.19
CA LYS A 99 17.35 34.04 1.27
C LYS A 99 16.83 35.27 0.51
#